data_64ede2e2069b2b444cff659421ccfd1a
#
_entry.id   64ede2e2069b2b444cff659421ccfd1a
#
_cell.length_a   1.000
_cell.length_b   1.000
_cell.length_c   1.000
_cell.angle_alpha   90.00
_cell.angle_beta   90.00
_cell.angle_gamma   90.00
#
_symmetry.space_group_name_H-M   'P 1'
#
loop_
_entity.id
_entity.type
_entity.pdbx_description
1 polymer ?
#
loop_
_entity_poly.entity_id
_entity_poly.type
_entity_poly.pdbx_seq_one_letter_code
_entity_poly.pdbx_strand_id
1 'polypeptide(L)'
;NPTTNNRVKTPLFIIGVDAGKALLYQRLRHETKGPNYCHFPENEAAGYDEEYFRGLTAEKMVVRFRKGRSVVVWELKDSKHKRNEPLDLRNYATAALEIANPVLQMTDGAPQPRKRQAGRRMRGGI
;
A
#
# COMPACT_ATOMS: atom_id res chain seq x y z
N ASN A 1 -13.73 9.79 -0.79
CA ASN A 1 -13.59 11.25 -0.84
C ASN A 1 -12.76 11.71 0.35
N PRO A 2 -11.82 12.66 0.16
CA PRO A 2 -11.08 13.23 1.26
C PRO A 2 -12.00 14.05 2.16
N THR A 3 -11.72 14.03 3.45
CA THR A 3 -12.25 15.01 4.38
C THR A 3 -11.33 16.23 4.42
N THR A 4 -11.69 17.26 5.17
CA THR A 4 -10.85 18.46 5.28
C THR A 4 -10.47 18.66 6.75
N ASN A 5 -9.18 18.89 7.00
CA ASN A 5 -8.71 19.29 8.31
C ASN A 5 -9.33 20.64 8.67
N ASN A 6 -9.96 20.73 9.85
CA ASN A 6 -10.67 21.94 10.28
C ASN A 6 -9.76 23.16 10.51
N ARG A 7 -8.49 22.93 10.81
CA ARG A 7 -7.53 23.96 11.19
C ARG A 7 -6.87 24.63 9.98
N VAL A 8 -6.39 23.83 9.03
CA VAL A 8 -5.60 24.34 7.87
C VAL A 8 -6.32 24.11 6.53
N LYS A 9 -7.54 23.59 6.52
CA LYS A 9 -8.34 23.31 5.31
C LYS A 9 -7.63 22.40 4.30
N THR A 10 -6.66 21.59 4.76
CA THR A 10 -5.93 20.64 3.93
C THR A 10 -6.75 19.36 3.74
N PRO A 11 -6.76 18.77 2.54
CA PRO A 11 -7.38 17.46 2.32
C PRO A 11 -6.79 16.39 3.24
N LEU A 12 -7.65 15.62 3.88
CA LEU A 12 -7.28 14.52 4.77
C LEU A 12 -7.84 13.22 4.20
N PHE A 13 -6.97 12.22 4.07
CA PHE A 13 -7.32 10.89 3.58
C PHE A 13 -7.22 9.87 4.72
N ILE A 14 -8.27 9.06 4.87
CA ILE A 14 -8.25 7.91 5.78
C ILE A 14 -7.77 6.70 5.00
N ILE A 15 -6.70 6.07 5.47
CA ILE A 15 -6.05 4.94 4.82
C ILE A 15 -6.40 3.66 5.56
N GLY A 16 -6.85 2.64 4.83
CA GLY A 16 -7.05 1.29 5.35
C GLY A 16 -5.70 0.56 5.48
N VAL A 17 -4.99 0.79 6.59
CA VAL A 17 -3.62 0.29 6.80
C VAL A 17 -3.55 -1.23 6.70
N ASP A 18 -4.46 -1.96 7.33
CA ASP A 18 -4.47 -3.43 7.36
C ASP A 18 -4.71 -4.02 5.96
N ALA A 19 -5.63 -3.43 5.19
CA ALA A 19 -5.89 -3.84 3.81
C ALA A 19 -4.67 -3.56 2.90
N GLY A 20 -4.01 -2.43 3.11
CA GLY A 20 -2.79 -2.09 2.38
C GLY A 20 -1.64 -3.04 2.69
N LYS A 21 -1.43 -3.40 3.95
CA LYS A 21 -0.45 -4.42 4.36
C LYS A 21 -0.76 -5.78 3.71
N ALA A 22 -2.01 -6.22 3.72
CA ALA A 22 -2.42 -7.49 3.10
C ALA A 22 -2.12 -7.50 1.59
N LEU A 23 -2.44 -6.42 0.89
CA LEU A 23 -2.15 -6.26 -0.53
C LEU A 23 -0.64 -6.28 -0.80
N LEU A 24 0.17 -5.59 0.01
CA LEU A 24 1.62 -5.58 -0.14
C LEU A 24 2.21 -6.98 0.05
N TYR A 25 1.78 -7.71 1.08
CA TYR A 25 2.24 -9.09 1.30
C TYR A 25 1.81 -10.03 0.17
N GLN A 26 0.64 -9.83 -0.41
CA GLN A 26 0.22 -10.58 -1.60
C GLN A 26 1.17 -10.28 -2.77
N ARG A 27 1.51 -9.02 -3.02
CA ARG A 27 2.43 -8.60 -4.09
C ARG A 27 3.85 -9.14 -3.88
N LEU A 28 4.33 -9.19 -2.64
CA LEU A 28 5.66 -9.75 -2.31
C LEU A 28 5.79 -11.26 -2.60
N ARG A 29 4.68 -11.98 -2.76
CA ARG A 29 4.70 -13.41 -3.12
C ARG A 29 4.86 -13.66 -4.63
N HIS A 30 4.77 -12.63 -5.47
CA HIS A 30 4.99 -12.79 -6.90
C HIS A 30 6.48 -12.98 -7.19
N GLU A 31 6.85 -14.13 -7.71
CA GLU A 31 8.23 -14.48 -8.06
C GLU A 31 8.57 -14.08 -9.51
N THR A 32 7.57 -13.95 -10.36
CA THR A 32 7.74 -13.62 -11.78
C THR A 32 7.49 -12.14 -12.01
N LYS A 33 8.42 -11.48 -12.73
CA LYS A 33 8.27 -10.07 -13.15
C LYS A 33 7.00 -9.90 -13.99
N GLY A 34 6.23 -8.87 -13.68
CA GLY A 34 4.97 -8.57 -14.35
C GLY A 34 4.10 -7.65 -13.50
N PRO A 35 2.79 -7.55 -13.80
CA PRO A 35 1.86 -6.76 -13.02
C PRO A 35 1.87 -7.18 -11.54
N ASN A 36 1.90 -6.21 -10.64
CA ASN A 36 1.95 -6.39 -9.18
C ASN A 36 3.27 -6.97 -8.61
N TYR A 37 4.29 -7.22 -9.43
CA TYR A 37 5.60 -7.59 -8.93
C TYR A 37 6.27 -6.42 -8.19
N CYS A 38 6.84 -6.67 -7.02
CA CYS A 38 7.56 -5.66 -6.24
C CYS A 38 9.01 -5.56 -6.72
N HIS A 39 9.35 -4.41 -7.31
CA HIS A 39 10.74 -4.10 -7.67
C HIS A 39 11.42 -3.37 -6.53
N PHE A 40 12.67 -3.74 -6.26
CA PHE A 40 13.55 -3.08 -5.31
C PHE A 40 14.89 -2.82 -5.99
N PRO A 41 15.55 -1.68 -5.70
CA PRO A 41 16.93 -1.45 -6.15
C PRO A 41 17.89 -2.43 -5.47
N GLU A 42 18.86 -2.92 -6.21
CA GLU A 42 20.02 -3.65 -5.67
C GLU A 42 21.07 -2.63 -5.20
N ASN A 43 20.76 -1.91 -4.13
CA ASN A 43 21.60 -0.82 -3.65
C ASN A 43 21.56 -0.73 -2.12
N GLU A 44 22.45 -1.44 -1.46
CA GLU A 44 22.59 -1.40 0.00
C GLU A 44 22.97 -0.01 0.52
N ALA A 45 23.78 0.74 -0.22
CA ALA A 45 24.18 2.09 0.15
C ALA A 45 22.99 3.07 0.17
N ALA A 46 21.92 2.77 -0.58
CA ALA A 46 20.66 3.51 -0.54
C ALA A 46 19.66 2.98 0.52
N GLY A 47 20.11 2.05 1.37
CA GLY A 47 19.32 1.52 2.48
C GLY A 47 18.46 0.29 2.13
N TYR A 48 18.66 -0.32 0.94
CA TYR A 48 17.98 -1.57 0.58
C TYR A 48 18.83 -2.77 0.99
N ASP A 49 19.08 -2.88 2.28
CA ASP A 49 19.91 -3.91 2.92
C ASP A 49 19.03 -5.01 3.59
N GLU A 50 19.69 -5.94 4.24
CA GLU A 50 19.00 -7.03 4.95
C GLU A 50 18.08 -6.49 6.06
N GLU A 51 18.48 -5.43 6.77
CA GLU A 51 17.67 -4.84 7.83
C GLU A 51 16.38 -4.22 7.28
N TYR A 52 16.46 -3.56 6.10
CA TYR A 52 15.28 -3.06 5.40
C TYR A 52 14.30 -4.18 5.06
N PHE A 53 14.75 -5.27 4.45
CA PHE A 53 13.87 -6.38 4.06
C PHE A 53 13.33 -7.13 5.27
N ARG A 54 14.10 -7.22 6.33
CA ARG A 54 13.66 -7.76 7.62
C ARG A 54 12.53 -6.91 8.22
N GLY A 55 12.66 -5.59 8.18
CA GLY A 55 11.61 -4.64 8.59
C GLY A 55 10.37 -4.68 7.69
N LEU A 56 10.55 -4.82 6.37
CA LEU A 56 9.46 -4.93 5.40
C LEU A 56 8.58 -6.17 5.64
N THR A 57 9.14 -7.23 6.17
CA THR A 57 8.45 -8.50 6.45
C THR A 57 8.31 -8.82 7.94
N ALA A 58 8.44 -7.81 8.80
CA ALA A 58 8.48 -7.97 10.27
C ALA A 58 7.15 -8.41 10.89
N GLU A 59 6.03 -8.17 10.23
CA GLU A 59 4.70 -8.47 10.74
C GLU A 59 4.09 -9.73 10.12
N LYS A 60 3.12 -10.26 10.80
CA LYS A 60 2.25 -11.35 10.32
C LYS A 60 0.79 -11.05 10.65
N MET A 61 -0.09 -11.53 9.82
CA MET A 61 -1.53 -11.47 10.04
C MET A 61 -1.96 -12.65 10.92
N VAL A 62 -2.66 -12.36 12.01
CA VAL A 62 -3.18 -13.38 12.95
C VAL A 62 -4.66 -13.14 13.23
N VAL A 63 -5.38 -14.22 13.55
CA VAL A 63 -6.76 -14.13 14.01
C VAL A 63 -6.77 -14.10 15.54
N ARG A 64 -7.42 -13.10 16.11
CA ARG A 64 -7.62 -12.96 17.55
C ARG A 64 -9.13 -12.96 17.85
N PHE A 65 -9.48 -13.49 18.99
CA PHE A 65 -10.86 -13.42 19.48
C PHE A 65 -11.00 -12.24 20.46
N ARG A 66 -11.89 -11.32 20.14
CA ARG A 66 -12.21 -10.18 21.00
C ARG A 66 -13.73 -10.07 21.15
N LYS A 67 -14.22 -10.06 22.38
CA LYS A 67 -15.66 -9.94 22.69
C LYS A 67 -16.53 -10.96 21.91
N GLY A 68 -16.09 -12.21 21.83
CA GLY A 68 -16.80 -13.28 21.16
C GLY A 68 -16.75 -13.25 19.61
N ARG A 69 -15.96 -12.35 19.02
CA ARG A 69 -15.80 -12.25 17.56
C ARG A 69 -14.34 -12.47 17.16
N SER A 70 -14.14 -13.15 16.03
CA SER A 70 -12.82 -13.23 15.41
C SER A 70 -12.49 -11.91 14.71
N VAL A 71 -11.32 -11.38 14.99
CA VAL A 71 -10.76 -10.20 14.33
C VAL A 71 -9.39 -10.52 13.79
N VAL A 72 -9.08 -10.01 12.60
CA VAL A 72 -7.75 -10.10 12.02
C VAL A 72 -6.93 -8.92 12.50
N VAL A 73 -5.73 -9.17 12.99
CA VAL A 73 -4.80 -8.14 13.45
C VAL A 73 -3.40 -8.41 12.90
N TRP A 74 -2.61 -7.36 12.75
CA TRP A 74 -1.20 -7.44 12.39
C TRP A 74 -0.35 -7.38 13.65
N GLU A 75 0.59 -8.30 13.77
CA GLU A 75 1.49 -8.42 14.91
C GLU A 75 2.92 -8.66 14.44
N LEU A 76 3.90 -8.15 15.18
CA LEU A 76 5.30 -8.48 14.93
C LEU A 76 5.53 -9.99 15.02
N LYS A 77 6.34 -10.55 14.13
CA LYS A 77 6.65 -11.98 14.07
C LYS A 77 7.33 -12.48 15.33
N ASP A 78 8.25 -11.67 15.85
CA ASP A 78 8.95 -11.96 17.10
C ASP A 78 9.44 -10.67 17.79
N SER A 79 9.95 -10.79 19.01
CA SER A 79 10.50 -9.67 19.80
C SER A 79 11.82 -9.13 19.26
N LYS A 80 12.49 -9.84 18.37
CA LYS A 80 13.76 -9.40 17.74
C LYS A 80 13.49 -8.47 16.56
N HIS A 81 12.31 -8.58 15.92
CA HIS A 81 11.88 -7.73 14.81
C HIS A 81 11.07 -6.54 15.36
N LYS A 82 11.74 -5.63 16.06
CA LYS A 82 11.07 -4.48 16.67
C LYS A 82 10.76 -3.36 15.69
N ARG A 83 11.35 -3.39 14.50
CA ARG A 83 11.24 -2.32 13.50
C ARG A 83 10.42 -2.79 12.31
N ASN A 84 9.29 -2.15 12.10
CA ASN A 84 8.38 -2.39 10.98
C ASN A 84 8.22 -1.15 10.08
N GLU A 85 9.03 -0.11 10.31
CA GLU A 85 8.96 1.14 9.57
C GLU A 85 9.03 0.95 8.05
N PRO A 86 9.87 0.05 7.47
CA PRO A 86 9.88 -0.21 6.04
C PRO A 86 8.52 -0.69 5.50
N LEU A 87 7.80 -1.51 6.26
CA LEU A 87 6.47 -1.98 5.90
C LEU A 87 5.45 -0.82 5.89
N ASP A 88 5.44 -0.02 6.94
CA ASP A 88 4.52 1.12 7.06
C ASP A 88 4.82 2.19 6.01
N LEU A 89 6.09 2.54 5.80
CA LEU A 89 6.51 3.50 4.78
C LEU A 89 6.13 3.04 3.36
N ARG A 90 6.32 1.77 3.03
CA ARG A 90 5.93 1.22 1.73
C ARG A 90 4.42 1.24 1.56
N ASN A 91 3.67 0.93 2.61
CA ASN A 91 2.21 0.98 2.60
C ASN A 91 1.70 2.41 2.37
N TYR A 92 2.24 3.39 3.09
CA TYR A 92 1.88 4.80 2.91
C TYR A 92 2.30 5.37 1.55
N ALA A 93 3.47 4.99 1.04
CA ALA A 93 3.91 5.37 -0.30
C ALA A 93 2.97 4.83 -1.39
N THR A 94 2.49 3.59 -1.23
CA THR A 94 1.51 2.99 -2.14
C THR A 94 0.18 3.74 -2.07
N ALA A 95 -0.31 4.07 -0.88
CA ALA A 95 -1.52 4.85 -0.70
C ALA A 95 -1.39 6.26 -1.30
N ALA A 96 -0.25 6.92 -1.11
CA ALA A 96 0.03 8.24 -1.70
C ALA A 96 0.02 8.20 -3.23
N LEU A 97 0.59 7.15 -3.83
CA LEU A 97 0.57 6.94 -5.28
C LEU A 97 -0.86 6.77 -5.81
N GLU A 98 -1.68 5.99 -5.14
CA GLU A 98 -3.09 5.79 -5.50
C GLU A 98 -3.91 7.09 -5.38
N ILE A 99 -3.64 7.90 -4.35
CA ILE A 99 -4.29 9.20 -4.15
C ILE A 99 -3.86 10.19 -5.23
N ALA A 100 -2.56 10.28 -5.51
CA ALA A 100 -2.00 11.16 -6.52
C ALA A 100 -2.43 10.78 -7.93
N ASN A 101 -2.67 9.48 -8.17
CA ASN A 101 -3.10 8.90 -9.45
C ASN A 101 -2.36 9.53 -10.66
N PRO A 102 -1.02 9.57 -10.66
CA PRO A 102 -0.25 10.24 -11.70
C PRO A 102 -0.40 9.52 -13.05
N VAL A 103 -0.36 10.28 -14.13
CA VAL A 103 -0.22 9.72 -15.47
C VAL A 103 1.25 9.33 -15.66
N LEU A 104 1.55 8.05 -15.54
CA LEU A 104 2.89 7.54 -15.77
C LEU A 104 3.10 7.38 -17.29
N GLN A 105 4.12 8.04 -17.82
CA GLN A 105 4.56 7.82 -19.19
C GLN A 105 5.33 6.51 -19.24
N MET A 106 4.82 5.58 -20.03
CA MET A 106 5.52 4.33 -20.29
C MET A 106 6.56 4.60 -21.38
N THR A 107 7.81 4.30 -21.10
CA THR A 107 8.87 4.26 -22.13
C THR A 107 8.56 3.15 -23.15
N ASP A 108 8.89 3.41 -24.40
CA ASP A 108 8.51 2.60 -25.58
C ASP A 108 8.40 1.09 -25.37
N GLY A 109 7.23 0.55 -25.70
CA GLY A 109 6.96 -0.88 -25.75
C GLY A 109 5.99 -1.43 -24.72
N ALA A 110 5.52 -0.66 -23.74
CA ALA A 110 4.54 -1.14 -22.78
C ALA A 110 3.10 -0.67 -23.13
N PRO A 111 2.06 -1.51 -22.93
CA PRO A 111 0.68 -1.13 -23.22
C PRO A 111 0.24 0.05 -22.33
N GLN A 112 -0.29 1.08 -22.95
CA GLN A 112 -0.82 2.27 -22.26
C GLN A 112 -1.95 1.88 -21.30
N PRO A 113 -1.95 2.40 -20.06
CA PRO A 113 -3.06 2.18 -19.14
C PRO A 113 -4.34 2.79 -19.71
N ARG A 114 -5.42 2.00 -19.76
CA ARG A 114 -6.73 2.48 -20.20
C ARG A 114 -7.19 3.61 -19.27
N LYS A 115 -7.45 4.79 -19.82
CA LYS A 115 -8.10 5.88 -19.09
C LYS A 115 -9.40 5.38 -18.48
N ARG A 116 -9.52 5.39 -17.16
CA ARG A 116 -10.82 5.20 -16.49
C ARG A 116 -11.73 6.32 -16.98
N GLN A 117 -12.75 5.99 -17.76
CA GLN A 117 -13.81 6.94 -18.09
C GLN A 117 -14.47 7.36 -16.77
N ALA A 118 -14.39 8.64 -16.46
CA ALA A 118 -15.17 9.22 -15.38
C ALA A 118 -16.65 8.90 -15.67
N GLY A 119 -17.29 8.18 -14.76
CA GLY A 119 -18.67 7.78 -14.91
C GLY A 119 -19.54 8.98 -15.21
N ARG A 120 -20.18 8.95 -16.38
CA ARG A 120 -21.15 9.94 -16.83
C ARG A 120 -22.27 9.97 -15.79
N ARG A 121 -22.32 11.00 -14.94
CA ARG A 121 -23.47 11.28 -14.08
C ARG A 121 -24.69 11.38 -14.97
N MET A 122 -25.56 10.37 -14.97
CA MET A 122 -26.90 10.54 -15.47
C MET A 122 -27.58 11.65 -14.62
N ARG A 123 -27.78 12.80 -15.20
CA ARG A 123 -28.77 13.75 -14.69
C ARG A 123 -30.12 13.09 -14.92
N GLY A 124 -30.75 12.57 -13.85
CA GLY A 124 -32.15 12.26 -13.84
C GLY A 124 -32.90 13.57 -14.03
N GLY A 125 -33.49 13.76 -15.19
CA GLY A 125 -34.57 14.70 -15.39
C GLY A 125 -35.84 14.05 -14.90
N ILE A 126 -36.60 14.78 -14.19
CA ILE A 126 -37.98 14.66 -13.69
C ILE A 126 -38.83 13.67 -14.45
#